data_5fb413452fc0dacf912c48a8f6670118
#
_entry.id   5fb413452fc0dacf912c48a8f6670118
#
_cell.length_a   1.000
_cell.length_b   1.000
_cell.length_c   1.000
_cell.angle_alpha   90.00
_cell.angle_beta   90.00
_cell.angle_gamma   90.00
#
_symmetry.space_group_name_H-M   'P 1'
#
loop_
_entity.id
_entity.type
_entity.pdbx_description
1 polymer ?
#
loop_
_entity_poly.entity_id
_entity_poly.type
_entity_poly.pdbx_seq_one_letter_code
_entity_poly.pdbx_strand_id
1 'polypeptide(L)'
;KRNTPTIDRMLTFTLFLFTASSMFSISISQVTAGVGGILWLLRTHLTDTWKEQRWPLGIPFILFVLACFIAVANAYSISYSYESLKKLLEFLIFFWVLNCVRDNNLRNSLVLVLIAFATLASLFGFFEAWQLSKIATDVLQIRPDGLQSSYMTFAGLLMMVEVLALAYVIFFQSTHKWVWASTG
;
A
#
# COMPACT_ATOMS: atom_id res chain seq x y z
N LYS A 1 25.62 16.83 -8.46
CA LYS A 1 24.39 16.22 -7.90
C LYS A 1 24.00 17.05 -6.68
N ARG A 2 22.83 17.65 -6.72
CA ARG A 2 22.29 18.42 -5.58
C ARG A 2 21.89 17.42 -4.49
N ASN A 3 22.55 17.46 -3.35
CA ASN A 3 22.23 16.59 -2.23
C ASN A 3 20.99 17.18 -1.53
N THR A 4 19.89 16.43 -1.47
CA THR A 4 18.64 16.89 -0.88
C THR A 4 18.25 16.02 0.33
N PRO A 5 19.05 16.02 1.41
CA PRO A 5 18.85 15.11 2.55
C PRO A 5 17.50 15.31 3.24
N THR A 6 16.97 16.53 3.21
CA THR A 6 15.66 16.83 3.80
C THR A 6 14.53 16.16 3.04
N ILE A 7 14.56 16.20 1.69
CA ILE A 7 13.54 15.55 0.85
C ILE A 7 13.63 14.03 1.00
N ASP A 8 14.84 13.47 1.11
CA ASP A 8 15.01 12.02 1.31
C ASP A 8 14.42 11.55 2.66
N ARG A 9 14.59 12.34 3.72
CA ARG A 9 13.95 12.06 5.02
C ARG A 9 12.44 12.16 4.95
N MET A 10 11.91 13.18 4.27
CA MET A 10 10.46 13.34 4.07
C MET A 10 9.87 12.17 3.26
N LEU A 11 10.57 11.72 2.21
CA LEU A 11 10.17 10.55 1.42
C LEU A 11 10.14 9.27 2.26
N THR A 12 11.14 9.05 3.08
CA THR A 12 11.17 7.89 3.99
C THR A 12 10.01 7.97 5.00
N PHE A 13 9.78 9.14 5.57
CA PHE A 13 8.69 9.35 6.52
C PHE A 13 7.31 9.12 5.86
N THR A 14 7.08 9.64 4.65
CA THR A 14 5.82 9.42 3.92
C THR A 14 5.61 7.96 3.55
N LEU A 15 6.68 7.19 3.26
CA LEU A 15 6.59 5.75 3.04
C LEU A 15 6.13 5.01 4.31
N PHE A 16 6.70 5.30 5.46
CA PHE A 16 6.26 4.71 6.73
C PHE A 16 4.83 5.09 7.07
N LEU A 17 4.47 6.35 6.89
CA LEU A 17 3.12 6.83 7.15
C LEU A 17 2.10 6.19 6.20
N PHE A 18 2.43 6.06 4.91
CA PHE A 18 1.61 5.35 3.93
C PHE A 18 1.40 3.89 4.33
N THR A 19 2.50 3.19 4.66
CA THR A 19 2.46 1.78 5.07
C THR A 19 1.61 1.58 6.32
N ALA A 20 1.76 2.43 7.32
CA ALA A 20 0.97 2.37 8.55
C ALA A 20 -0.51 2.69 8.30
N SER A 21 -0.80 3.77 7.56
CA SER A 21 -2.18 4.22 7.32
C SER A 21 -2.96 3.31 6.38
N SER A 22 -2.30 2.52 5.53
CA SER A 22 -2.96 1.62 4.58
C SER A 22 -3.85 0.57 5.26
N MET A 23 -3.54 0.21 6.52
CA MET A 23 -4.33 -0.75 7.30
C MET A 23 -5.51 -0.10 8.03
N PHE A 24 -5.52 1.22 8.21
CA PHE A 24 -6.52 1.92 9.01
C PHE A 24 -7.48 2.78 8.21
N SER A 25 -6.99 3.45 7.16
CA SER A 25 -7.82 4.39 6.41
C SER A 25 -7.36 4.56 4.98
N ILE A 26 -8.26 4.27 4.05
CA ILE A 26 -8.04 4.47 2.61
C ILE A 26 -7.77 5.96 2.33
N SER A 27 -8.53 6.85 2.94
CA SER A 27 -8.40 8.30 2.69
C SER A 27 -7.03 8.83 3.13
N ILE A 28 -6.54 8.43 4.30
CA ILE A 28 -5.23 8.86 4.81
C ILE A 28 -4.13 8.27 3.93
N SER A 29 -4.24 6.99 3.53
CA SER A 29 -3.26 6.35 2.66
C SER A 29 -3.20 7.01 1.27
N GLN A 30 -4.33 7.41 0.69
CA GLN A 30 -4.37 8.13 -0.58
C GLN A 30 -3.71 9.52 -0.49
N VAL A 31 -3.97 10.28 0.58
CA VAL A 31 -3.32 11.58 0.80
C VAL A 31 -1.81 11.41 0.98
N THR A 32 -1.38 10.45 1.80
CA THR A 32 0.05 10.20 2.02
C THR A 32 0.76 9.70 0.76
N ALA A 33 0.09 8.87 -0.05
CA ALA A 33 0.60 8.43 -1.34
C ALA A 33 0.72 9.59 -2.34
N GLY A 34 -0.25 10.50 -2.38
CA GLY A 34 -0.22 11.71 -3.20
C GLY A 34 0.95 12.61 -2.83
N VAL A 35 1.12 12.90 -1.54
CA VAL A 35 2.25 13.70 -1.02
C VAL A 35 3.59 13.02 -1.33
N GLY A 36 3.70 11.70 -1.09
CA GLY A 36 4.91 10.94 -1.38
C GLY A 36 5.26 10.93 -2.87
N GLY A 37 4.27 10.74 -3.72
CA GLY A 37 4.44 10.82 -5.19
C GLY A 37 4.92 12.19 -5.66
N ILE A 38 4.34 13.27 -5.14
CA ILE A 38 4.78 14.64 -5.46
C ILE A 38 6.21 14.89 -4.99
N LEU A 39 6.55 14.50 -3.76
CA LEU A 39 7.91 14.64 -3.23
C LEU A 39 8.93 13.84 -4.04
N TRP A 40 8.57 12.62 -4.49
CA TRP A 40 9.41 11.81 -5.36
C TRP A 40 9.66 12.49 -6.72
N LEU A 41 8.62 13.04 -7.36
CA LEU A 41 8.74 13.76 -8.62
C LEU A 41 9.61 15.01 -8.45
N LEU A 42 9.36 15.79 -7.40
CA LEU A 42 10.18 16.97 -7.06
C LEU A 42 11.65 16.60 -6.85
N ARG A 43 11.93 15.54 -6.08
CA ARG A 43 13.28 15.04 -5.89
C ARG A 43 13.95 14.67 -7.21
N THR A 44 13.24 13.87 -8.03
CA THR A 44 13.75 13.40 -9.31
C THR A 44 14.06 14.58 -10.25
N HIS A 45 13.20 15.61 -10.25
CA HIS A 45 13.40 16.83 -11.04
C HIS A 45 14.57 17.66 -10.52
N LEU A 46 14.69 17.88 -9.21
CA LEU A 46 15.75 18.69 -8.60
C LEU A 46 17.14 18.06 -8.71
N THR A 47 17.19 16.72 -8.75
CA THR A 47 18.45 15.96 -8.84
C THR A 47 18.80 15.53 -10.27
N ASP A 48 17.92 15.80 -11.24
CA ASP A 48 18.03 15.38 -12.65
C ASP A 48 18.30 13.87 -12.81
N THR A 49 17.62 13.05 -11.98
CA THR A 49 17.82 11.60 -11.94
C THR A 49 16.74 10.81 -12.70
N TRP A 50 16.07 11.44 -13.68
CA TRP A 50 15.03 10.79 -14.47
C TRP A 50 15.50 9.52 -15.18
N LYS A 51 16.74 9.51 -15.69
CA LYS A 51 17.35 8.36 -16.36
C LYS A 51 17.69 7.20 -15.43
N GLU A 52 17.82 7.48 -14.13
CA GLU A 52 18.14 6.49 -13.10
C GLU A 52 16.86 5.81 -12.52
N GLN A 53 15.67 6.33 -12.87
CA GLN A 53 14.41 5.76 -12.38
C GLN A 53 14.12 4.43 -13.07
N ARG A 54 13.61 3.49 -12.29
CA ARG A 54 13.19 2.18 -12.80
C ARG A 54 11.75 2.25 -13.28
N TRP A 55 11.53 1.89 -14.54
CA TRP A 55 10.22 1.85 -15.17
C TRP A 55 9.92 0.43 -15.69
N PRO A 56 9.89 -0.58 -14.81
CA PRO A 56 9.50 -1.92 -15.25
C PRO A 56 8.06 -1.86 -15.74
N LEU A 57 7.77 -2.61 -16.80
CA LEU A 57 6.44 -2.63 -17.42
C LEU A 57 5.98 -1.26 -17.97
N GLY A 58 6.90 -0.34 -18.28
CA GLY A 58 6.54 0.98 -18.78
C GLY A 58 5.70 0.93 -20.06
N ILE A 59 6.07 0.07 -21.02
CA ILE A 59 5.31 -0.08 -22.28
C ILE A 59 3.92 -0.68 -22.04
N PRO A 60 3.76 -1.84 -21.35
CA PRO A 60 2.45 -2.37 -20.99
C PRO A 60 1.58 -1.37 -20.24
N PHE A 61 2.17 -0.59 -19.33
CA PHE A 61 1.45 0.41 -18.56
C PHE A 61 0.93 1.54 -19.45
N ILE A 62 1.75 2.08 -20.35
CA ILE A 62 1.33 3.12 -21.31
C ILE A 62 0.20 2.59 -22.19
N LEU A 63 0.31 1.37 -22.73
CA LEU A 63 -0.74 0.75 -23.53
C LEU A 63 -2.04 0.58 -22.74
N PHE A 64 -1.96 0.18 -21.48
CA PHE A 64 -3.12 0.07 -20.60
C PHE A 64 -3.79 1.43 -20.37
N VAL A 65 -3.00 2.47 -20.07
CA VAL A 65 -3.50 3.83 -19.88
C VAL A 65 -4.18 4.34 -21.15
N LEU A 66 -3.58 4.13 -22.32
CA LEU A 66 -4.18 4.49 -23.62
C LEU A 66 -5.50 3.76 -23.87
N ALA A 67 -5.56 2.46 -23.56
CA ALA A 67 -6.80 1.68 -23.68
C ALA A 67 -7.89 2.23 -22.75
N CYS A 68 -7.54 2.63 -21.51
CA CYS A 68 -8.48 3.25 -20.59
C CYS A 68 -9.01 4.59 -21.13
N PHE A 69 -8.16 5.44 -21.71
CA PHE A 69 -8.60 6.70 -22.32
C PHE A 69 -9.53 6.47 -23.51
N ILE A 70 -9.22 5.50 -24.38
CA ILE A 70 -10.08 5.13 -25.50
C ILE A 70 -11.43 4.60 -24.99
N ALA A 71 -11.43 3.77 -23.96
CA ALA A 71 -12.66 3.25 -23.34
C ALA A 71 -13.52 4.37 -22.78
N VAL A 72 -12.94 5.35 -22.07
CA VAL A 72 -13.66 6.51 -21.54
C VAL A 72 -14.22 7.39 -22.64
N ALA A 73 -13.46 7.62 -23.73
CA ALA A 73 -13.92 8.41 -24.86
C ALA A 73 -15.14 7.79 -25.58
N ASN A 74 -15.26 6.46 -25.54
CA ASN A 74 -16.38 5.72 -26.14
C ASN A 74 -17.45 5.33 -25.10
N ALA A 75 -17.37 5.81 -23.86
CA ALA A 75 -18.30 5.44 -22.82
C ALA A 75 -19.66 6.15 -22.99
N TYR A 76 -20.75 5.44 -22.67
CA TYR A 76 -22.10 5.99 -22.68
C TYR A 76 -22.26 7.19 -21.71
N SER A 77 -21.53 7.16 -20.59
CA SER A 77 -21.50 8.26 -19.61
C SER A 77 -20.05 8.65 -19.31
N ILE A 78 -19.58 9.69 -19.98
CA ILE A 78 -18.20 10.19 -19.85
C ILE A 78 -17.90 10.65 -18.40
N SER A 79 -18.87 11.26 -17.74
CA SER A 79 -18.71 11.78 -16.37
C SER A 79 -18.37 10.66 -15.36
N TYR A 80 -19.12 9.55 -15.39
CA TYR A 80 -18.87 8.38 -14.54
C TYR A 80 -17.54 7.70 -14.89
N SER A 81 -17.25 7.59 -16.18
CA SER A 81 -16.02 6.93 -16.65
C SER A 81 -14.78 7.75 -16.31
N TYR A 82 -14.88 9.07 -16.31
CA TYR A 82 -13.79 9.96 -15.91
C TYR A 82 -13.40 9.80 -14.43
N GLU A 83 -14.37 9.56 -13.55
CA GLU A 83 -14.04 9.27 -12.15
C GLU A 83 -13.20 8.00 -11.98
N SER A 84 -13.42 7.01 -12.84
CA SER A 84 -12.63 5.78 -12.84
C SER A 84 -11.18 5.99 -13.26
N LEU A 85 -10.88 7.02 -14.06
CA LEU A 85 -9.50 7.38 -14.42
C LEU A 85 -8.65 7.82 -13.22
N LYS A 86 -9.28 8.34 -12.16
CA LYS A 86 -8.56 8.70 -10.92
C LYS A 86 -7.82 7.49 -10.34
N LYS A 87 -8.37 6.28 -10.53
CA LYS A 87 -7.73 5.03 -10.08
C LYS A 87 -6.40 4.74 -10.79
N LEU A 88 -6.19 5.30 -11.98
CA LEU A 88 -4.89 5.18 -12.67
C LEU A 88 -3.77 5.88 -11.90
N LEU A 89 -4.09 6.89 -11.08
CA LEU A 89 -3.11 7.54 -10.21
C LEU A 89 -2.55 6.59 -9.14
N GLU A 90 -3.29 5.54 -8.78
CA GLU A 90 -2.83 4.52 -7.84
C GLU A 90 -1.62 3.75 -8.39
N PHE A 91 -1.50 3.62 -9.72
CA PHE A 91 -0.30 3.01 -10.32
C PHE A 91 0.97 3.85 -10.12
N LEU A 92 0.84 5.16 -9.92
CA LEU A 92 2.00 6.01 -9.57
C LEU A 92 2.59 5.62 -8.22
N ILE A 93 1.77 5.11 -7.31
CA ILE A 93 2.22 4.60 -6.01
C ILE A 93 3.23 3.46 -6.21
N PHE A 94 2.95 2.55 -7.15
CA PHE A 94 3.87 1.45 -7.47
C PHE A 94 5.24 1.98 -7.89
N PHE A 95 5.29 2.94 -8.83
CA PHE A 95 6.56 3.51 -9.29
C PHE A 95 7.27 4.31 -8.21
N TRP A 96 6.52 5.06 -7.40
CA TRP A 96 7.07 5.78 -6.26
C TRP A 96 7.72 4.82 -5.26
N VAL A 97 7.02 3.81 -4.80
CA VAL A 97 7.53 2.81 -3.85
C VAL A 97 8.74 2.09 -4.43
N LEU A 98 8.66 1.61 -5.68
CA LEU A 98 9.74 0.90 -6.37
C LEU A 98 11.03 1.71 -6.47
N ASN A 99 10.93 3.02 -6.70
CA ASN A 99 12.08 3.89 -6.87
C ASN A 99 12.63 4.45 -5.55
N CYS A 100 11.81 4.52 -4.51
CA CYS A 100 12.23 4.97 -3.18
C CYS A 100 12.77 3.83 -2.31
N VAL A 101 12.19 2.61 -2.41
CA VAL A 101 12.61 1.46 -1.60
C VAL A 101 13.71 0.70 -2.33
N ARG A 102 14.94 1.22 -2.25
CA ARG A 102 16.12 0.59 -2.87
C ARG A 102 16.98 -0.18 -1.86
N ASP A 103 16.91 0.21 -0.61
CA ASP A 103 17.68 -0.41 0.47
C ASP A 103 16.91 -1.59 1.09
N ASN A 104 17.64 -2.70 1.30
CA ASN A 104 17.09 -3.91 1.91
C ASN A 104 16.62 -3.67 3.36
N ASN A 105 17.34 -2.82 4.12
CA ASN A 105 16.98 -2.52 5.50
C ASN A 105 15.67 -1.72 5.55
N LEU A 106 15.52 -0.72 4.66
CA LEU A 106 14.30 0.06 4.55
C LEU A 106 13.12 -0.85 4.15
N ARG A 107 13.31 -1.73 3.17
CA ARG A 107 12.30 -2.70 2.73
C ARG A 107 11.84 -3.59 3.89
N ASN A 108 12.80 -4.19 4.63
CA ASN A 108 12.48 -5.07 5.74
C ASN A 108 11.75 -4.32 6.86
N SER A 109 12.17 -3.08 7.16
CA SER A 109 11.48 -2.23 8.14
C SER A 109 10.05 -1.92 7.74
N LEU A 110 9.80 -1.59 6.46
CA LEU A 110 8.45 -1.34 5.95
C LEU A 110 7.58 -2.60 6.01
N VAL A 111 8.11 -3.77 5.68
CA VAL A 111 7.39 -5.05 5.79
C VAL A 111 7.02 -5.34 7.25
N LEU A 112 7.95 -5.16 8.19
CA LEU A 112 7.69 -5.35 9.62
C LEU A 112 6.62 -4.38 10.13
N VAL A 113 6.69 -3.11 9.73
CA VAL A 113 5.68 -2.10 10.08
C VAL A 113 4.32 -2.51 9.52
N LEU A 114 4.25 -2.94 8.25
CA LEU A 114 3.01 -3.38 7.64
C LEU A 114 2.39 -4.56 8.40
N ILE A 115 3.19 -5.57 8.74
CA ILE A 115 2.73 -6.75 9.51
C ILE A 115 2.26 -6.31 10.90
N ALA A 116 2.99 -5.44 11.60
CA ALA A 116 2.62 -4.95 12.92
C ALA A 116 1.28 -4.21 12.90
N PHE A 117 1.08 -3.30 11.94
CA PHE A 117 -0.17 -2.56 11.81
C PHE A 117 -1.34 -3.43 11.33
N ALA A 118 -1.08 -4.41 10.47
CA ALA A 118 -2.10 -5.40 10.09
C ALA A 118 -2.53 -6.27 11.29
N THR A 119 -1.59 -6.65 12.15
CA THR A 119 -1.91 -7.38 13.39
C THR A 119 -2.79 -6.54 14.30
N LEU A 120 -2.48 -5.25 14.49
CA LEU A 120 -3.32 -4.34 15.26
C LEU A 120 -4.72 -4.17 14.65
N ALA A 121 -4.80 -4.01 13.34
CA ALA A 121 -6.07 -3.91 12.63
C ALA A 121 -6.89 -5.21 12.74
N SER A 122 -6.25 -6.38 12.68
CA SER A 122 -6.88 -7.69 12.88
C SER A 122 -7.43 -7.86 14.30
N LEU A 123 -6.69 -7.43 15.33
CA LEU A 123 -7.17 -7.46 16.70
C LEU A 123 -8.40 -6.56 16.88
N PHE A 124 -8.40 -5.39 16.25
CA PHE A 124 -9.56 -4.49 16.27
C PHE A 124 -10.77 -5.13 15.56
N GLY A 125 -10.58 -5.71 14.38
CA GLY A 125 -11.63 -6.43 13.65
C GLY A 125 -12.18 -7.63 14.43
N PHE A 126 -11.32 -8.36 15.16
CA PHE A 126 -11.76 -9.43 16.04
C PHE A 126 -12.63 -8.91 17.21
N PHE A 127 -12.23 -7.80 17.83
CA PHE A 127 -13.01 -7.17 18.89
C PHE A 127 -14.39 -6.69 18.36
N GLU A 128 -14.43 -6.10 17.18
CA GLU A 128 -15.68 -5.70 16.53
C GLU A 128 -16.57 -6.91 16.22
N ALA A 129 -16.01 -7.98 15.66
CA ALA A 129 -16.74 -9.23 15.41
C ALA A 129 -17.33 -9.80 16.71
N TRP A 130 -16.57 -9.77 17.79
CA TRP A 130 -17.06 -10.22 19.11
C TRP A 130 -18.20 -9.36 19.64
N GLN A 131 -18.16 -8.05 19.43
CA GLN A 131 -19.28 -7.18 19.80
C GLN A 131 -20.51 -7.45 18.97
N LEU A 132 -20.34 -7.58 17.65
CA LEU A 132 -21.44 -7.89 16.72
C LEU A 132 -22.08 -9.24 17.04
N SER A 133 -21.30 -10.26 17.47
CA SER A 133 -21.84 -11.58 17.83
C SER A 133 -22.80 -11.57 19.01
N LYS A 134 -22.77 -10.54 19.85
CA LYS A 134 -23.71 -10.39 20.99
C LYS A 134 -25.06 -9.82 20.58
N ILE A 135 -25.15 -9.18 19.42
CA ILE A 135 -26.32 -8.46 18.95
C ILE A 135 -26.94 -9.18 17.75
N ALA A 136 -26.12 -9.86 16.94
CA ALA A 136 -26.55 -10.54 15.73
C ALA A 136 -27.37 -11.79 16.05
N THR A 137 -28.54 -11.92 15.41
CA THR A 137 -29.38 -13.11 15.48
C THR A 137 -28.94 -14.20 14.51
N ASP A 138 -28.12 -13.84 13.51
CA ASP A 138 -27.59 -14.74 12.49
C ASP A 138 -26.06 -14.54 12.34
N VAL A 139 -25.32 -15.65 12.29
CA VAL A 139 -23.87 -15.67 12.12
C VAL A 139 -23.41 -15.00 10.82
N LEU A 140 -24.24 -15.06 9.78
CA LEU A 140 -23.98 -14.42 8.48
C LEU A 140 -23.98 -12.88 8.55
N GLN A 141 -24.54 -12.29 9.60
CA GLN A 141 -24.54 -10.84 9.83
C GLN A 141 -23.27 -10.34 10.52
N ILE A 142 -22.42 -11.23 11.04
CA ILE A 142 -21.16 -10.87 11.72
C ILE A 142 -20.11 -10.61 10.65
N ARG A 143 -20.04 -9.36 10.17
CA ARG A 143 -19.08 -8.92 9.15
C ARG A 143 -18.36 -7.68 9.64
N PRO A 144 -17.23 -7.84 10.33
CA PRO A 144 -16.47 -6.68 10.82
C PRO A 144 -15.88 -5.90 9.64
N ASP A 145 -16.14 -4.61 9.60
CA ASP A 145 -15.56 -3.69 8.62
C ASP A 145 -14.13 -3.29 9.01
N GLY A 146 -13.75 -3.56 10.24
CA GLY A 146 -12.51 -3.11 10.83
C GLY A 146 -12.47 -1.58 10.88
N LEU A 147 -11.33 -1.01 10.49
CA LEU A 147 -11.17 0.44 10.33
C LEU A 147 -11.30 0.88 8.86
N GLN A 148 -11.70 -0.03 7.98
CA GLN A 148 -11.93 0.20 6.56
C GLN A 148 -13.41 0.50 6.30
N SER A 149 -13.71 1.05 5.13
CA SER A 149 -15.09 1.36 4.74
C SER A 149 -15.92 0.14 4.29
N SER A 150 -15.31 -1.04 4.23
CA SER A 150 -15.94 -2.26 3.74
C SER A 150 -15.19 -3.50 4.24
N TYR A 151 -15.94 -4.49 4.72
CA TYR A 151 -15.40 -5.78 5.16
C TYR A 151 -14.62 -6.52 4.05
N MET A 152 -15.04 -6.38 2.78
CA MET A 152 -14.32 -7.00 1.65
C MET A 152 -12.92 -6.39 1.47
N THR A 153 -12.81 -5.07 1.57
CA THR A 153 -11.52 -4.37 1.48
C THR A 153 -10.64 -4.76 2.65
N PHE A 154 -11.18 -4.80 3.85
CA PHE A 154 -10.48 -5.20 5.06
C PHE A 154 -9.94 -6.64 4.97
N ALA A 155 -10.81 -7.60 4.60
CA ALA A 155 -10.41 -9.00 4.42
C ALA A 155 -9.35 -9.17 3.32
N GLY A 156 -9.52 -8.49 2.18
CA GLY A 156 -8.56 -8.54 1.07
C GLY A 156 -7.18 -8.01 1.46
N LEU A 157 -7.11 -6.91 2.19
CA LEU A 157 -5.85 -6.36 2.70
C LEU A 157 -5.18 -7.30 3.69
N LEU A 158 -5.93 -7.85 4.66
CA LEU A 158 -5.40 -8.80 5.64
C LEU A 158 -4.85 -10.04 4.94
N MET A 159 -5.57 -10.61 3.98
CA MET A 159 -5.11 -11.78 3.21
C MET A 159 -3.79 -11.51 2.48
N MET A 160 -3.63 -10.35 1.86
CA MET A 160 -2.38 -9.98 1.20
C MET A 160 -1.21 -9.87 2.19
N VAL A 161 -1.45 -9.29 3.37
CA VAL A 161 -0.41 -9.15 4.39
C VAL A 161 -0.09 -10.49 5.03
N GLU A 162 -1.07 -11.39 5.21
CA GLU A 162 -0.85 -12.74 5.71
C GLU A 162 0.06 -13.53 4.77
N VAL A 163 -0.21 -13.53 3.47
CA VAL A 163 0.66 -14.17 2.47
C VAL A 163 2.07 -13.58 2.49
N LEU A 164 2.18 -12.25 2.62
CA LEU A 164 3.48 -11.58 2.75
C LEU A 164 4.22 -11.99 4.03
N ALA A 165 3.50 -12.09 5.16
CA ALA A 165 4.07 -12.52 6.43
C ALA A 165 4.56 -13.96 6.37
N LEU A 166 3.78 -14.87 5.78
CA LEU A 166 4.19 -16.26 5.54
C LEU A 166 5.45 -16.33 4.65
N ALA A 167 5.45 -15.59 3.54
CA ALA A 167 6.63 -15.51 2.68
C ALA A 167 7.84 -14.97 3.42
N TYR A 168 7.65 -13.94 4.25
CA TYR A 168 8.71 -13.38 5.08
C TYR A 168 9.30 -14.40 6.06
N VAL A 169 8.47 -15.17 6.74
CA VAL A 169 8.90 -16.22 7.67
C VAL A 169 9.65 -17.35 6.94
N ILE A 170 9.16 -17.77 5.78
CA ILE A 170 9.74 -18.90 5.02
C ILE A 170 11.07 -18.54 4.37
N PHE A 171 11.15 -17.36 3.75
CA PHE A 171 12.29 -16.98 2.91
C PHE A 171 13.29 -16.06 3.61
N PHE A 172 12.86 -15.39 4.70
CA PHE A 172 13.78 -14.61 5.50
C PHE A 172 14.62 -15.56 6.34
N GLN A 173 15.80 -15.92 5.82
CA GLN A 173 16.81 -16.59 6.62
C GLN A 173 17.26 -15.65 7.73
N SER A 174 16.61 -15.79 8.86
CA SER A 174 16.87 -15.02 10.05
C SER A 174 18.29 -15.29 10.52
N THR A 175 19.14 -14.32 10.46
CA THR A 175 20.36 -14.25 11.27
C THR A 175 20.02 -14.19 12.78
N HIS A 176 18.75 -14.01 13.12
CA HIS A 176 18.24 -14.07 14.49
C HIS A 176 17.60 -15.44 14.77
N LYS A 177 18.38 -16.34 15.36
CA LYS A 177 17.96 -17.65 15.86
C LYS A 177 16.78 -17.62 16.87
N TRP A 178 16.32 -16.45 17.27
CA TRP A 178 15.27 -16.25 18.26
C TRP A 178 13.85 -16.50 17.78
N VAL A 179 13.59 -16.35 16.47
CA VAL A 179 12.25 -16.56 15.91
C VAL A 179 11.88 -18.05 15.90
N TRP A 180 12.87 -18.94 15.76
CA TRP A 180 12.64 -20.38 15.77
C TRP A 180 12.55 -20.99 17.18
N ALA A 181 13.06 -20.31 18.19
CA ALA A 181 12.97 -20.76 19.58
C ALA A 181 11.59 -20.56 20.21
N SER A 182 10.72 -19.75 19.60
CA SER A 182 9.35 -19.48 20.08
C SER A 182 8.28 -20.37 19.43
N THR A 183 8.64 -21.21 18.45
CA THR A 183 7.73 -22.10 17.73
C THR A 183 8.01 -23.57 17.96
N GLY A 184 8.94 -23.92 18.88
CA GLY A 184 9.26 -25.31 19.30
C GLY A 184 8.62 -25.68 20.63
#